data_f2fb28d7f8f02963392bcef9caa4ebb8
#
_entry.id   f2fb28d7f8f02963392bcef9caa4ebb8
#
_cell.length_a   1.000
_cell.length_b   1.000
_cell.length_c   1.000
_cell.angle_alpha   90.00
_cell.angle_beta   90.00
_cell.angle_gamma   90.00
#
_symmetry.space_group_name_H-M   'P 1'
#
loop_
_entity.id
_entity.type
_entity.pdbx_description
1 polymer ?
#
loop_
_entity_poly.entity_id
_entity_poly.type
_entity_poly.pdbx_seq_one_letter_code
_entity_poly.pdbx_strand_id
1 'polypeptide(L)'
;VANAALDSIPMVVIAGDVPSHYFGRHPHQEVNLHMDGDQYEIYRPFCKRIYRVDRVEDFPRIIERAFHLSQTGRPGPVLVDVPMDMFSADLPVGSFNKIPAPMIRPTIDPETAEHVAQALAEAKRPVLYVGGGVQGAHASDELTALAEALELPVAHTLMGKGSMNDNHPLLLGMTGFWGTPIANETCRTADLI
;
A
#
# COMPACT_ATOMS: atom_id res chain seq x y z
N VAL A 1 1.87 1.75 -11.71
CA VAL A 1 2.06 2.72 -10.62
C VAL A 1 0.71 3.27 -10.16
N ALA A 2 -0.14 3.80 -11.04
CA ALA A 2 -1.44 4.38 -10.66
C ALA A 2 -2.34 3.42 -9.89
N ASN A 3 -2.50 2.18 -10.34
CA ASN A 3 -3.28 1.16 -9.62
C ASN A 3 -2.72 0.91 -8.21
N ALA A 4 -1.39 0.78 -8.09
CA ALA A 4 -0.75 0.60 -6.79
C ALA A 4 -1.00 1.79 -5.84
N ALA A 5 -1.05 3.02 -6.38
CA ALA A 5 -1.38 4.20 -5.59
C ALA A 5 -2.83 4.18 -5.09
N LEU A 6 -3.78 3.79 -5.95
CA LEU A 6 -5.20 3.71 -5.60
C LEU A 6 -5.48 2.61 -4.57
N ASP A 7 -4.84 1.46 -4.73
CA ASP A 7 -5.04 0.27 -3.90
C ASP A 7 -4.14 0.23 -2.67
N SER A 8 -3.37 1.30 -2.42
CA SER A 8 -2.45 1.38 -1.26
C SER A 8 -1.40 0.26 -1.24
N ILE A 9 -0.89 -0.13 -2.41
CA ILE A 9 0.12 -1.18 -2.55
C ILE A 9 1.51 -0.56 -2.42
N PRO A 10 2.34 -1.03 -1.48
CA PRO A 10 3.72 -0.56 -1.37
C PRO A 10 4.52 -1.00 -2.60
N MET A 11 5.15 -0.04 -3.26
CA MET A 11 5.91 -0.28 -4.48
C MET A 11 7.11 0.68 -4.54
N VAL A 12 8.27 0.16 -4.88
CA VAL A 12 9.42 0.98 -5.27
C VAL A 12 9.64 0.78 -6.76
N VAL A 13 9.55 1.86 -7.52
CA VAL A 13 9.80 1.89 -8.96
C VAL A 13 11.18 2.46 -9.19
N ILE A 14 12.05 1.71 -9.84
CA ILE A 14 13.37 2.18 -10.26
C ILE A 14 13.31 2.42 -11.76
N ALA A 15 13.45 3.68 -12.17
CA ALA A 15 13.49 4.09 -13.56
C ALA A 15 14.93 4.47 -13.94
N GLY A 16 15.34 4.08 -15.14
CA GLY A 16 16.59 4.56 -15.73
C GLY A 16 16.35 5.88 -16.46
N ASP A 17 17.34 6.73 -16.43
CA ASP A 17 17.37 7.98 -17.18
C ASP A 17 18.69 8.08 -17.99
N VAL A 18 18.76 9.02 -18.89
CA VAL A 18 20.00 9.33 -19.64
C VAL A 18 21.14 9.68 -18.69
N PRO A 19 22.41 9.52 -19.10
CA PRO A 19 23.53 10.01 -18.30
C PRO A 19 23.35 11.48 -17.93
N SER A 20 23.70 11.86 -16.71
CA SER A 20 23.47 13.19 -16.17
C SER A 20 24.03 14.34 -17.01
N HIS A 21 25.14 14.08 -17.74
CA HIS A 21 25.75 15.07 -18.64
C HIS A 21 24.96 15.33 -19.94
N TYR A 22 23.93 14.53 -20.21
CA TYR A 22 23.01 14.75 -21.33
C TYR A 22 21.71 15.49 -20.95
N PHE A 23 21.48 15.74 -19.67
CA PHE A 23 20.28 16.45 -19.22
C PHE A 23 20.10 17.77 -19.94
N GLY A 24 18.85 18.00 -20.39
CA GLY A 24 18.48 19.19 -21.18
C GLY A 24 18.91 19.16 -22.64
N ARG A 25 19.49 18.05 -23.13
CA ARG A 25 19.87 17.88 -24.52
C ARG A 25 18.92 17.01 -25.32
N HIS A 26 17.86 16.52 -24.69
CA HIS A 26 16.75 15.75 -25.26
C HIS A 26 17.15 14.52 -26.08
N PRO A 27 18.02 13.62 -25.59
CA PRO A 27 18.20 12.32 -26.22
C PRO A 27 16.92 11.48 -26.09
N HIS A 28 16.82 10.39 -26.83
CA HIS A 28 15.60 9.60 -27.01
C HIS A 28 14.91 9.09 -25.73
N GLN A 29 15.60 9.02 -24.60
CA GLN A 29 15.06 8.57 -23.31
C GLN A 29 14.75 9.70 -22.34
N GLU A 30 15.13 10.92 -22.67
CA GLU A 30 14.80 12.09 -21.86
C GLU A 30 13.50 12.70 -22.40
N VAL A 31 12.40 12.53 -21.66
CA VAL A 31 11.13 13.18 -21.96
C VAL A 31 11.10 14.52 -21.26
N ASN A 32 11.47 15.57 -21.99
CA ASN A 32 11.41 16.95 -21.53
C ASN A 32 10.80 17.80 -22.64
N LEU A 33 9.50 17.63 -22.87
CA LEU A 33 8.78 18.34 -23.94
C LEU A 33 8.39 19.77 -23.55
N HIS A 34 8.39 20.09 -22.26
CA HIS A 34 8.04 21.40 -21.71
C HIS A 34 8.97 21.72 -20.54
N MET A 35 9.06 22.99 -20.16
CA MET A 35 9.98 23.47 -19.11
C MET A 35 9.86 22.76 -17.75
N ASP A 36 8.68 22.10 -17.50
CA ASP A 36 8.40 21.39 -16.26
C ASP A 36 8.11 19.90 -16.51
N GLY A 37 8.51 19.36 -17.66
CA GLY A 37 8.10 18.05 -18.16
C GLY A 37 9.17 16.97 -18.07
N ASP A 38 9.94 16.91 -16.99
CA ASP A 38 10.85 15.81 -16.75
C ASP A 38 10.10 14.47 -16.70
N GLN A 39 10.75 13.39 -17.16
CA GLN A 39 10.12 12.07 -17.24
C GLN A 39 9.49 11.63 -15.90
N TYR A 40 10.10 11.93 -14.76
CA TYR A 40 9.57 11.58 -13.45
C TYR A 40 8.34 12.43 -13.05
N GLU A 41 8.12 13.61 -13.62
CA GLU A 41 6.93 14.43 -13.35
C GLU A 41 5.64 13.72 -13.76
N ILE A 42 5.69 12.84 -14.77
CA ILE A 42 4.56 11.99 -15.18
C ILE A 42 4.05 11.13 -14.00
N TYR A 43 4.94 10.73 -13.10
CA TYR A 43 4.63 9.88 -11.96
C TYR A 43 4.23 10.64 -10.71
N ARG A 44 4.46 11.95 -10.66
CA ARG A 44 4.20 12.80 -9.48
C ARG A 44 2.79 12.64 -8.90
N PRO A 45 1.71 12.58 -9.70
CA PRO A 45 0.36 12.42 -9.17
C PRO A 45 0.11 11.08 -8.46
N PHE A 46 0.92 10.07 -8.75
CA PHE A 46 0.72 8.70 -8.28
C PHE A 46 1.72 8.24 -7.23
N CYS A 47 2.81 8.97 -7.05
CA CYS A 47 3.88 8.57 -6.13
C CYS A 47 3.84 9.35 -4.82
N LYS A 48 4.05 8.66 -3.71
CA LYS A 48 4.24 9.30 -2.40
C LYS A 48 5.46 10.22 -2.40
N ARG A 49 6.49 9.82 -3.12
CA ARG A 49 7.74 10.56 -3.29
C ARG A 49 8.42 10.15 -4.59
N ILE A 50 9.13 11.10 -5.17
CA ILE A 50 10.06 10.87 -6.27
C ILE A 50 11.44 11.29 -5.80
N TYR A 51 12.41 10.43 -6.04
CA TYR A 51 13.82 10.69 -5.82
C TYR A 51 14.54 10.64 -7.15
N ARG A 52 15.51 11.52 -7.33
CA ARG A 52 16.51 11.43 -8.38
C ARG A 52 17.86 11.20 -7.74
N VAL A 53 18.66 10.32 -8.32
CA VAL A 53 20.00 10.01 -7.87
C VAL A 53 20.98 10.93 -8.60
N ASP A 54 21.29 12.06 -7.98
CA ASP A 54 22.26 13.03 -8.55
C ASP A 54 23.72 12.67 -8.18
N ARG A 55 23.92 11.84 -7.16
CA ARG A 55 25.20 11.37 -6.68
C ARG A 55 25.10 9.90 -6.27
N VAL A 56 26.05 9.09 -6.71
CA VAL A 56 26.04 7.65 -6.44
C VAL A 56 26.12 7.34 -4.94
N GLU A 57 26.82 8.16 -4.16
CA GLU A 57 26.96 7.97 -2.71
C GLU A 57 25.63 8.10 -1.96
N ASP A 58 24.65 8.82 -2.53
CA ASP A 58 23.32 8.97 -1.95
C ASP A 58 22.39 7.80 -2.28
N PHE A 59 22.73 6.98 -3.28
CA PHE A 59 21.89 5.90 -3.76
C PHE A 59 21.46 4.90 -2.66
N PRO A 60 22.35 4.39 -1.79
CA PRO A 60 21.96 3.50 -0.71
C PRO A 60 20.90 4.11 0.22
N ARG A 61 21.11 5.36 0.62
CA ARG A 61 20.18 6.08 1.50
C ARG A 61 18.84 6.36 0.82
N ILE A 62 18.86 6.68 -0.47
CA ILE A 62 17.65 6.90 -1.26
C ILE A 62 16.82 5.61 -1.33
N ILE A 63 17.45 4.47 -1.62
CA ILE A 63 16.79 3.17 -1.70
C ILE A 63 16.17 2.80 -0.33
N GLU A 64 16.91 2.91 0.76
CA GLU A 64 16.38 2.66 2.11
C GLU A 64 15.14 3.51 2.41
N ARG A 65 15.21 4.80 2.11
CA ARG A 65 14.10 5.72 2.28
C ARG A 65 12.91 5.39 1.39
N ALA A 66 13.16 4.98 0.14
CA ALA A 66 12.11 4.60 -0.79
C ALA A 66 11.33 3.40 -0.27
N PHE A 67 12.02 2.34 0.18
CA PHE A 67 11.37 1.19 0.79
C PHE A 67 10.62 1.53 2.07
N HIS A 68 11.25 2.28 2.98
CA HIS A 68 10.59 2.71 4.20
C HIS A 68 9.33 3.53 3.91
N LEU A 69 9.43 4.54 3.04
CA LEU A 69 8.32 5.43 2.72
C LEU A 69 7.18 4.72 1.98
N SER A 70 7.50 3.76 1.10
CA SER A 70 6.47 3.00 0.38
C SER A 70 5.53 2.24 1.31
N GLN A 71 6.00 1.83 2.49
CA GLN A 71 5.30 1.00 3.46
C GLN A 71 4.75 1.77 4.66
N THR A 72 5.23 3.01 4.92
CA THR A 72 4.88 3.79 6.12
C THR A 72 3.59 4.58 5.91
N GLY A 73 2.76 4.69 6.93
CA GLY A 73 1.44 5.35 6.84
C GLY A 73 0.54 4.62 5.84
N ARG A 74 -0.19 5.35 4.99
CA ARG A 74 -0.86 4.72 3.86
C ARG A 74 0.19 4.22 2.86
N PRO A 75 0.32 2.90 2.61
CA PRO A 75 1.27 2.38 1.64
C PRO A 75 1.03 2.93 0.23
N GLY A 76 2.07 2.94 -0.59
CA GLY A 76 1.93 3.42 -1.97
C GLY A 76 3.27 3.52 -2.70
N PRO A 77 3.25 3.85 -3.99
CA PRO A 77 4.42 3.89 -4.83
C PRO A 77 5.42 5.00 -4.45
N VAL A 78 6.69 4.70 -4.59
CA VAL A 78 7.81 5.63 -4.56
C VAL A 78 8.65 5.40 -5.80
N LEU A 79 8.99 6.45 -6.52
CA LEU A 79 9.85 6.39 -7.70
C LEU A 79 11.28 6.78 -7.32
N VAL A 80 12.24 6.04 -7.86
CA VAL A 80 13.66 6.37 -7.84
C VAL A 80 14.15 6.43 -9.27
N ASP A 81 14.46 7.63 -9.72
CA ASP A 81 15.03 7.91 -11.04
C ASP A 81 16.56 7.85 -10.94
N VAL A 82 17.17 7.00 -11.76
CA VAL A 82 18.61 6.71 -11.68
C VAL A 82 19.25 6.93 -13.04
N PRO A 83 20.00 8.03 -13.21
CA PRO A 83 20.78 8.25 -14.43
C PRO A 83 21.75 7.13 -14.73
N MET A 84 22.02 6.85 -16.00
CA MET A 84 22.84 5.72 -16.46
C MET A 84 24.26 5.77 -15.91
N ASP A 85 24.85 6.94 -15.79
CA ASP A 85 26.18 7.13 -15.20
C ASP A 85 26.21 6.82 -13.70
N MET A 86 25.09 7.00 -12.98
CA MET A 86 24.96 6.58 -11.59
C MET A 86 24.84 5.06 -11.46
N PHE A 87 24.16 4.38 -12.40
CA PHE A 87 24.13 2.92 -12.45
C PHE A 87 25.52 2.29 -12.74
N SER A 88 26.35 3.00 -13.48
CA SER A 88 27.69 2.54 -13.87
C SER A 88 28.78 2.91 -12.87
N ALA A 89 28.46 3.69 -11.86
CA ALA A 89 29.42 4.16 -10.87
C ALA A 89 29.64 3.10 -9.77
N ASP A 90 30.89 3.03 -9.29
CA ASP A 90 31.25 2.13 -8.19
C ASP A 90 30.85 2.71 -6.84
N LEU A 91 30.34 1.84 -5.97
CA LEU A 91 30.10 2.13 -4.58
C LEU A 91 31.03 1.32 -3.68
N PRO A 92 31.54 1.88 -2.57
CA PRO A 92 32.32 1.12 -1.61
C PRO A 92 31.54 -0.07 -1.06
N VAL A 93 32.22 -1.19 -0.83
CA VAL A 93 31.62 -2.37 -0.18
C VAL A 93 31.06 -1.99 1.19
N GLY A 94 29.80 -2.36 1.46
CA GLY A 94 29.15 -2.04 2.71
C GLY A 94 28.41 -0.69 2.73
N SER A 95 28.25 -0.02 1.59
CA SER A 95 27.51 1.24 1.48
C SER A 95 26.01 1.12 1.83
N PHE A 96 25.46 -0.09 1.77
CA PHE A 96 24.07 -0.33 2.17
C PHE A 96 23.99 -0.76 3.64
N ASN A 97 23.05 -0.19 4.39
CA ASN A 97 22.77 -0.65 5.74
C ASN A 97 22.16 -2.06 5.70
N LYS A 98 22.64 -2.91 6.62
CA LYS A 98 22.13 -4.29 6.74
C LYS A 98 20.86 -4.39 7.57
N ILE A 99 20.53 -3.33 8.31
CA ILE A 99 19.38 -3.28 9.21
C ILE A 99 18.38 -2.26 8.67
N PRO A 100 17.23 -2.69 8.14
CA PRO A 100 16.21 -1.76 7.70
C PRO A 100 15.65 -0.99 8.91
N ALA A 101 15.24 0.26 8.69
CA ALA A 101 14.58 1.03 9.71
C ALA A 101 13.28 0.31 10.15
N PRO A 102 12.98 0.25 11.46
CA PRO A 102 11.78 -0.40 11.95
C PRO A 102 10.54 0.32 11.42
N MET A 103 9.55 -0.45 10.96
CA MET A 103 8.24 0.09 10.61
C MET A 103 7.40 0.23 11.88
N ILE A 104 6.93 1.45 12.13
CA ILE A 104 5.97 1.72 13.20
C ILE A 104 4.58 1.43 12.65
N ARG A 105 3.88 0.46 13.21
CA ARG A 105 2.48 0.18 12.91
C ARG A 105 1.61 0.96 13.88
N PRO A 106 0.67 1.79 13.39
CA PRO A 106 -0.31 2.41 14.27
C PRO A 106 -1.20 1.35 14.90
N THR A 107 -1.56 1.54 16.14
CA THR A 107 -2.51 0.71 16.86
C THR A 107 -3.71 1.55 17.27
N ILE A 108 -4.85 0.90 17.53
CA ILE A 108 -6.00 1.55 18.15
C ILE A 108 -5.70 1.77 19.64
N ASP A 109 -6.16 2.88 20.19
CA ASP A 109 -6.09 3.10 21.63
C ASP A 109 -7.12 2.21 22.38
N PRO A 110 -6.86 1.86 23.66
CA PRO A 110 -7.73 0.95 24.41
C PRO A 110 -9.17 1.44 24.57
N GLU A 111 -9.39 2.75 24.74
CA GLU A 111 -10.73 3.32 24.91
C GLU A 111 -11.56 3.17 23.63
N THR A 112 -10.95 3.46 22.48
CA THR A 112 -11.60 3.23 21.19
C THR A 112 -11.87 1.74 20.95
N ALA A 113 -10.98 0.85 21.35
CA ALA A 113 -11.20 -0.60 21.26
C ALA A 113 -12.39 -1.06 22.11
N GLU A 114 -12.53 -0.55 23.33
CA GLU A 114 -13.68 -0.81 24.20
C GLU A 114 -15.00 -0.32 23.58
N HIS A 115 -15.02 0.89 23.03
CA HIS A 115 -16.22 1.44 22.37
C HIS A 115 -16.63 0.57 21.17
N VAL A 116 -15.68 0.10 20.36
CA VAL A 116 -15.97 -0.81 19.24
C VAL A 116 -16.54 -2.14 19.74
N ALA A 117 -15.93 -2.72 20.78
CA ALA A 117 -16.42 -3.97 21.37
C ALA A 117 -17.84 -3.82 21.94
N GLN A 118 -18.13 -2.71 22.61
CA GLN A 118 -19.46 -2.43 23.12
C GLN A 118 -20.48 -2.26 22.00
N ALA A 119 -20.15 -1.50 20.95
CA ALA A 119 -21.03 -1.32 19.79
C ALA A 119 -21.37 -2.66 19.12
N LEU A 120 -20.39 -3.55 18.98
CA LEU A 120 -20.60 -4.91 18.47
C LEU A 120 -21.52 -5.75 19.36
N ALA A 121 -21.37 -5.64 20.69
CA ALA A 121 -22.20 -6.38 21.65
C ALA A 121 -23.65 -5.88 21.70
N GLU A 122 -23.90 -4.60 21.43
CA GLU A 122 -25.24 -3.98 21.44
C GLU A 122 -25.98 -4.14 20.12
N ALA A 123 -25.26 -4.34 19.02
CA ALA A 123 -25.85 -4.49 17.69
C ALA A 123 -26.65 -5.79 17.57
N LYS A 124 -27.74 -5.73 16.82
CA LYS A 124 -28.62 -6.88 16.57
C LYS A 124 -28.28 -7.64 15.29
N ARG A 125 -27.71 -6.93 14.34
CA ARG A 125 -27.32 -7.46 13.01
C ARG A 125 -26.00 -6.84 12.56
N PRO A 126 -24.93 -7.03 13.33
CA PRO A 126 -23.62 -6.53 12.96
C PRO A 126 -23.02 -7.30 11.79
N VAL A 127 -22.21 -6.62 10.97
CA VAL A 127 -21.46 -7.21 9.86
C VAL A 127 -20.03 -6.70 9.89
N LEU A 128 -19.06 -7.60 9.77
CA LEU A 128 -17.68 -7.22 9.54
C LEU A 128 -17.46 -7.01 8.03
N TYR A 129 -17.26 -5.75 7.63
CA TYR A 129 -16.97 -5.41 6.24
C TYR A 129 -15.47 -5.16 6.06
N VAL A 130 -14.77 -6.13 5.47
CA VAL A 130 -13.31 -6.16 5.43
C VAL A 130 -12.74 -5.73 4.08
N GLY A 131 -11.71 -4.92 4.14
CA GLY A 131 -10.96 -4.44 2.99
C GLY A 131 -9.50 -4.92 2.98
N GLY A 132 -8.70 -4.38 2.06
CA GLY A 132 -7.27 -4.69 1.95
C GLY A 132 -6.43 -4.34 3.19
N GLY A 133 -6.96 -3.52 4.09
CA GLY A 133 -6.30 -3.18 5.35
C GLY A 133 -6.05 -4.38 6.27
N VAL A 134 -6.94 -5.37 6.27
CA VAL A 134 -6.75 -6.63 7.04
C VAL A 134 -5.51 -7.38 6.57
N GLN A 135 -5.35 -7.52 5.24
CA GLN A 135 -4.16 -8.17 4.66
C GLN A 135 -2.90 -7.34 4.90
N GLY A 136 -2.98 -6.02 4.73
CA GLY A 136 -1.87 -5.11 4.99
C GLY A 136 -1.41 -5.10 6.45
N ALA A 137 -2.31 -5.35 7.38
CA ALA A 137 -2.02 -5.50 8.81
C ALA A 137 -1.58 -6.92 9.19
N HIS A 138 -1.71 -7.92 8.30
CA HIS A 138 -1.55 -9.36 8.59
C HIS A 138 -2.49 -9.83 9.70
N ALA A 139 -3.73 -9.34 9.73
CA ALA A 139 -4.71 -9.56 10.78
C ALA A 139 -5.81 -10.58 10.40
N SER A 140 -5.50 -11.53 9.50
CA SER A 140 -6.47 -12.54 9.04
C SER A 140 -6.86 -13.53 10.14
N ASP A 141 -5.92 -13.88 11.01
CA ASP A 141 -6.17 -14.79 12.13
C ASP A 141 -7.02 -14.10 13.20
N GLU A 142 -6.73 -12.83 13.50
CA GLU A 142 -7.51 -12.03 14.44
C GLU A 142 -8.93 -11.75 13.93
N LEU A 143 -9.07 -11.48 12.61
CA LEU A 143 -10.39 -11.36 11.98
C LEU A 143 -11.19 -12.64 12.13
N THR A 144 -10.59 -13.78 11.85
CA THR A 144 -11.26 -15.08 11.95
C THR A 144 -11.67 -15.36 13.39
N ALA A 145 -10.75 -15.17 14.34
CA ALA A 145 -11.03 -15.35 15.76
C ALA A 145 -12.17 -14.45 16.28
N LEU A 146 -12.18 -13.17 15.87
CA LEU A 146 -13.25 -12.24 16.24
C LEU A 146 -14.61 -12.67 15.65
N ALA A 147 -14.62 -13.03 14.36
CA ALA A 147 -15.84 -13.47 13.68
C ALA A 147 -16.41 -14.73 14.32
N GLU A 148 -15.58 -15.72 14.65
CA GLU A 148 -16.00 -16.96 15.31
C GLU A 148 -16.48 -16.73 16.74
N ALA A 149 -15.78 -15.91 17.53
CA ALA A 149 -16.12 -15.64 18.93
C ALA A 149 -17.49 -14.99 19.10
N LEU A 150 -17.91 -14.16 18.14
CA LEU A 150 -19.18 -13.42 18.19
C LEU A 150 -20.18 -13.89 17.12
N GLU A 151 -19.87 -14.95 16.38
CA GLU A 151 -20.68 -15.46 15.26
C GLU A 151 -21.04 -14.38 14.22
N LEU A 152 -20.07 -13.49 13.92
CA LEU A 152 -20.28 -12.35 13.03
C LEU A 152 -20.15 -12.74 11.56
N PRO A 153 -21.13 -12.39 10.72
CA PRO A 153 -20.98 -12.52 9.27
C PRO A 153 -19.90 -11.56 8.75
N VAL A 154 -19.10 -12.06 7.81
CA VAL A 154 -18.01 -11.30 7.18
C VAL A 154 -18.30 -11.10 5.71
N ALA A 155 -18.34 -9.85 5.27
CA ALA A 155 -18.35 -9.49 3.85
C ALA A 155 -17.06 -8.76 3.49
N HIS A 156 -16.65 -8.79 2.23
CA HIS A 156 -15.40 -8.15 1.83
C HIS A 156 -15.53 -7.29 0.58
N THR A 157 -14.62 -6.29 0.48
CA THR A 157 -14.39 -5.57 -0.77
C THR A 157 -13.56 -6.44 -1.74
N LEU A 158 -13.39 -5.99 -2.98
CA LEU A 158 -12.47 -6.65 -3.92
C LEU A 158 -11.07 -6.80 -3.31
N MET A 159 -10.53 -5.76 -2.66
CA MET A 159 -9.22 -5.78 -2.03
C MET A 159 -9.17 -6.56 -0.70
N GLY A 160 -10.32 -6.87 -0.13
CA GLY A 160 -10.44 -7.72 1.07
C GLY A 160 -10.49 -9.22 0.78
N LYS A 161 -10.56 -9.62 -0.50
CA LYS A 161 -10.55 -11.04 -0.85
C LYS A 161 -9.28 -11.73 -0.35
N GLY A 162 -9.47 -12.89 0.31
CA GLY A 162 -8.36 -13.64 0.92
C GLY A 162 -8.03 -13.22 2.36
N SER A 163 -8.77 -12.26 2.95
CA SER A 163 -8.61 -11.93 4.37
C SER A 163 -9.16 -13.00 5.31
N MET A 164 -10.02 -13.88 4.82
CA MET A 164 -10.55 -15.06 5.50
C MET A 164 -10.62 -16.22 4.50
N ASN A 165 -10.58 -17.46 5.00
CA ASN A 165 -10.70 -18.65 4.15
C ASN A 165 -12.02 -18.63 3.38
N ASP A 166 -11.97 -18.81 2.06
CA ASP A 166 -13.15 -18.76 1.18
C ASP A 166 -14.23 -19.80 1.52
N ASN A 167 -13.87 -20.89 2.19
CA ASN A 167 -14.81 -21.94 2.63
C ASN A 167 -15.32 -21.73 4.07
N HIS A 168 -14.98 -20.59 4.70
CA HIS A 168 -15.42 -20.33 6.07
C HIS A 168 -16.93 -20.07 6.12
N PRO A 169 -17.70 -20.69 7.04
CA PRO A 169 -19.16 -20.59 7.08
C PRO A 169 -19.67 -19.17 7.34
N LEU A 170 -18.91 -18.32 8.00
CA LEU A 170 -19.26 -16.94 8.26
C LEU A 170 -18.90 -15.98 7.11
N LEU A 171 -18.14 -16.42 6.11
CA LEU A 171 -17.79 -15.60 4.97
C LEU A 171 -18.91 -15.56 3.94
N LEU A 172 -19.51 -14.40 3.76
CA LEU A 172 -20.62 -14.16 2.82
C LEU A 172 -20.15 -13.90 1.38
N GLY A 173 -18.88 -13.53 1.21
CA GLY A 173 -18.29 -13.17 -0.08
C GLY A 173 -18.17 -11.65 -0.29
N MET A 174 -17.96 -11.27 -1.55
CA MET A 174 -17.77 -9.88 -1.95
C MET A 174 -19.10 -9.14 -2.02
N THR A 175 -19.06 -7.84 -1.71
CA THR A 175 -20.18 -6.91 -1.93
C THR A 175 -20.02 -6.13 -3.25
N GLY A 176 -21.06 -5.41 -3.61
CA GLY A 176 -21.09 -4.55 -4.78
C GLY A 176 -21.65 -5.23 -6.03
N PHE A 177 -21.33 -4.66 -7.21
CA PHE A 177 -21.89 -5.09 -8.49
C PHE A 177 -21.59 -6.57 -8.85
N TRP A 178 -20.40 -7.03 -8.54
CA TRP A 178 -19.98 -8.44 -8.73
C TRP A 178 -20.09 -9.28 -7.44
N GLY A 179 -20.74 -8.72 -6.43
CA GLY A 179 -20.86 -9.38 -5.13
C GLY A 179 -21.96 -10.45 -5.08
N THR A 180 -21.92 -11.23 -4.01
CA THR A 180 -22.96 -12.23 -3.76
C THR A 180 -24.25 -11.54 -3.30
N PRO A 181 -25.44 -12.08 -3.68
CA PRO A 181 -26.71 -11.53 -3.20
C PRO A 181 -26.78 -11.50 -1.66
N ILE A 182 -26.26 -12.53 -0.99
CA ILE A 182 -26.28 -12.62 0.47
C ILE A 182 -25.39 -11.55 1.12
N ALA A 183 -24.18 -11.32 0.62
CA ALA A 183 -23.31 -10.28 1.16
C ALA A 183 -23.94 -8.88 0.99
N ASN A 184 -24.50 -8.61 -0.18
CA ASN A 184 -25.17 -7.34 -0.45
C ASN A 184 -26.39 -7.12 0.46
N GLU A 185 -27.24 -8.13 0.62
CA GLU A 185 -28.45 -8.04 1.43
C GLU A 185 -28.11 -7.93 2.92
N THR A 186 -27.15 -8.70 3.41
CA THR A 186 -26.71 -8.64 4.81
C THR A 186 -26.14 -7.26 5.15
N CYS A 187 -25.27 -6.71 4.30
CA CYS A 187 -24.76 -5.34 4.53
C CYS A 187 -25.88 -4.28 4.45
N ARG A 188 -26.84 -4.44 3.53
CA ARG A 188 -27.95 -3.48 3.40
C ARG A 188 -28.88 -3.46 4.62
N THR A 189 -29.02 -4.58 5.30
CA THR A 189 -29.93 -4.74 6.45
C THR A 189 -29.24 -4.70 7.79
N ALA A 190 -27.91 -4.61 7.81
CA ALA A 190 -27.14 -4.47 9.04
C ALA A 190 -27.50 -3.20 9.80
N ASP A 191 -27.45 -3.27 11.12
CA ASP A 191 -27.57 -2.11 12.01
C ASP A 191 -26.22 -1.57 12.48
N LEU A 192 -25.14 -2.34 12.24
CA LEU A 192 -23.76 -1.93 12.45
C LEU A 192 -22.88 -2.57 11.36
N ILE A 193 -22.00 -1.78 10.75
CA ILE A 193 -20.98 -2.21 9.79
C ILE A 193 -19.63 -1.67 10.25
#